data_6ed1d973fd4676ebaa86e4ab9137becd
#
_entry.id   6ed1d973fd4676ebaa86e4ab9137becd
#
_cell.length_a   1.000
_cell.length_b   1.000
_cell.length_c   1.000
_cell.angle_alpha   90.00
_cell.angle_beta   90.00
_cell.angle_gamma   90.00
#
_symmetry.space_group_name_H-M   'P 1'
#
loop_
_entity.id
_entity.type
_entity.pdbx_description
1 polymer ?
#
loop_
_entity_poly.entity_id
_entity_poly.type
_entity_poly.pdbx_seq_one_letter_code
_entity_poly.pdbx_strand_id
1 'polypeptide(L)'
;MPDGLMARLWEGLLATSPLEALAVLLSLVYVVLAMPRSRWCWVAGGVGSLIYIWLFARARLPMQSLLQVWYVGVAVFGFVRWSHEGTTRISLLSWRGHVAGIAASLLLAVAIARFLAAETQAAWPHLDASTMVLSLFATWLTARGKLENWLYWIVLDAVEAWLYAAQGLIFTAFLFLVYLVIASVGFVEWSKTYRRQTVG
;
A
#
# COMPACT_ATOMS: atom_id res chain seq x y z
N MET A 1 -24.50 20.72 7.50
CA MET A 1 -24.03 21.11 6.16
C MET A 1 -23.48 19.85 5.46
N PRO A 2 -24.35 18.99 4.89
CA PRO A 2 -23.90 17.80 4.17
C PRO A 2 -23.31 18.15 2.79
N ASP A 3 -23.61 19.32 2.27
CA ASP A 3 -23.23 19.72 0.91
C ASP A 3 -21.71 19.89 0.71
N GLY A 4 -20.94 20.11 1.77
CA GLY A 4 -19.51 20.32 1.68
C GLY A 4 -18.65 19.06 1.44
N LEU A 5 -19.05 17.88 1.93
CA LEU A 5 -18.25 16.65 1.77
C LEU A 5 -18.38 16.08 0.36
N MET A 6 -19.60 15.93 -0.12
CA MET A 6 -19.87 15.42 -1.47
C MET A 6 -19.30 16.36 -2.54
N ALA A 7 -19.40 17.68 -2.35
CA ALA A 7 -18.80 18.65 -3.26
C ALA A 7 -17.28 18.50 -3.32
N ARG A 8 -16.61 18.39 -2.17
CA ARG A 8 -15.14 18.18 -2.11
C ARG A 8 -14.69 16.86 -2.73
N LEU A 9 -15.45 15.79 -2.55
CA LEU A 9 -15.18 14.50 -3.19
C LEU A 9 -15.33 14.62 -4.70
N TRP A 10 -16.36 15.31 -5.17
CA TRP A 10 -16.62 15.53 -6.58
C TRP A 10 -15.56 16.44 -7.24
N GLU A 11 -15.19 17.53 -6.60
CA GLU A 11 -14.11 18.40 -7.04
C GLU A 11 -12.75 17.67 -7.11
N GLY A 12 -12.43 16.85 -6.09
CA GLY A 12 -11.23 16.00 -6.10
C GLY A 12 -11.22 15.00 -7.26
N LEU A 13 -12.36 14.38 -7.54
CA LEU A 13 -12.52 13.46 -8.67
C LEU A 13 -12.35 14.17 -10.02
N LEU A 14 -12.94 15.37 -10.19
CA LEU A 14 -12.84 16.15 -11.42
C LEU A 14 -11.42 16.73 -11.64
N ALA A 15 -10.68 16.99 -10.57
CA ALA A 15 -9.30 17.46 -10.65
C ALA A 15 -8.30 16.37 -11.00
N THR A 16 -8.68 15.09 -10.86
CA THR A 16 -7.83 13.92 -11.13
C THR A 16 -7.65 13.73 -12.63
N SER A 17 -6.41 13.65 -13.09
CA SER A 17 -6.12 13.35 -14.49
C SER A 17 -6.59 11.95 -14.89
N PRO A 18 -6.99 11.69 -16.15
CA PRO A 18 -7.41 10.35 -16.59
C PRO A 18 -6.35 9.27 -16.33
N LEU A 19 -5.08 9.61 -16.43
CA LEU A 19 -3.98 8.69 -16.19
C LEU A 19 -3.83 8.37 -14.69
N GLU A 20 -4.02 9.36 -13.84
CA GLU A 20 -4.03 9.18 -12.38
C GLU A 20 -5.25 8.36 -11.94
N ALA A 21 -6.43 8.64 -12.49
CA ALA A 21 -7.64 7.84 -12.24
C ALA A 21 -7.43 6.38 -12.63
N LEU A 22 -6.76 6.11 -13.76
CA LEU A 22 -6.38 4.76 -14.17
C LEU A 22 -5.42 4.12 -13.17
N ALA A 23 -4.41 4.85 -12.67
CA ALA A 23 -3.47 4.33 -11.68
C ALA A 23 -4.18 3.99 -10.36
N VAL A 24 -5.10 4.83 -9.89
CA VAL A 24 -5.93 4.57 -8.70
C VAL A 24 -6.80 3.32 -8.91
N LEU A 25 -7.45 3.21 -10.07
CA LEU A 25 -8.25 2.03 -10.40
C LEU A 25 -7.42 0.75 -10.40
N LEU A 26 -6.23 0.78 -10.99
CA LEU A 26 -5.30 -0.36 -11.00
C LEU A 26 -4.83 -0.74 -9.59
N SER A 27 -4.64 0.24 -8.71
CA SER A 27 -4.32 0.00 -7.30
C SER A 27 -5.47 -0.68 -6.56
N LEU A 28 -6.72 -0.28 -6.80
CA LEU A 28 -7.89 -0.97 -6.26
C LEU A 28 -8.02 -2.39 -6.81
N VAL A 29 -7.85 -2.58 -8.11
CA VAL A 29 -7.85 -3.90 -8.76
C VAL A 29 -6.76 -4.79 -8.16
N TYR A 30 -5.55 -4.24 -7.90
CA TYR A 30 -4.48 -4.97 -7.23
C TYR A 30 -4.95 -5.53 -5.88
N VAL A 31 -5.49 -4.69 -5.00
CA VAL A 31 -5.88 -5.11 -3.64
C VAL A 31 -7.03 -6.11 -3.67
N VAL A 32 -8.04 -5.88 -4.52
CA VAL A 32 -9.18 -6.80 -4.70
C VAL A 32 -8.73 -8.16 -5.22
N LEU A 33 -7.83 -8.21 -6.22
CA LEU A 33 -7.30 -9.46 -6.75
C LEU A 33 -6.30 -10.16 -5.80
N ALA A 34 -5.69 -9.42 -4.88
CA ALA A 34 -4.81 -10.00 -3.86
C ALA A 34 -5.58 -10.84 -2.83
N MET A 35 -6.86 -10.53 -2.55
CA MET A 35 -7.71 -11.30 -1.64
C MET A 35 -7.84 -12.78 -2.06
N PRO A 36 -8.27 -13.12 -3.29
CA PRO A 36 -8.32 -14.50 -3.77
C PRO A 36 -6.93 -15.04 -4.16
N ARG A 37 -5.86 -14.29 -3.95
CA ARG A 37 -4.47 -14.63 -4.31
C ARG A 37 -4.28 -14.85 -5.81
N SER A 38 -4.96 -14.06 -6.62
CA SER A 38 -4.75 -14.08 -8.06
C SER A 38 -3.41 -13.42 -8.40
N ARG A 39 -2.53 -14.14 -9.14
CA ARG A 39 -1.26 -13.57 -9.61
C ARG A 39 -1.42 -12.30 -10.45
N TRP A 40 -2.59 -12.11 -11.05
CA TRP A 40 -2.89 -10.94 -11.87
C TRP A 40 -2.97 -9.64 -11.07
N CYS A 41 -3.10 -9.72 -9.73
CA CYS A 41 -2.95 -8.55 -8.87
C CYS A 41 -1.60 -7.87 -9.11
N TRP A 42 -0.53 -8.63 -9.26
CA TRP A 42 0.82 -8.12 -9.49
C TRP A 42 0.96 -7.40 -10.82
N VAL A 43 0.23 -7.83 -11.85
CA VAL A 43 0.18 -7.11 -13.13
C VAL A 43 -0.52 -5.76 -12.96
N ALA A 44 -1.67 -5.73 -12.30
CA ALA A 44 -2.39 -4.49 -12.02
C ALA A 44 -1.52 -3.53 -11.18
N GLY A 45 -0.92 -4.01 -10.08
CA GLY A 45 -0.04 -3.21 -9.23
C GLY A 45 1.20 -2.71 -9.96
N GLY A 46 1.86 -3.56 -10.75
CA GLY A 46 3.04 -3.20 -11.54
C GLY A 46 2.75 -2.13 -12.59
N VAL A 47 1.65 -2.28 -13.35
CA VAL A 47 1.24 -1.28 -14.35
C VAL A 47 0.85 0.04 -13.67
N GLY A 48 0.10 -0.01 -12.56
CA GLY A 48 -0.23 1.17 -11.76
C GLY A 48 1.02 1.90 -11.28
N SER A 49 2.00 1.16 -10.76
CA SER A 49 3.29 1.73 -10.31
C SER A 49 4.09 2.35 -11.46
N LEU A 50 4.10 1.76 -12.66
CA LEU A 50 4.73 2.35 -13.84
C LEU A 50 4.09 3.69 -14.21
N ILE A 51 2.77 3.79 -14.13
CA ILE A 51 2.05 5.05 -14.36
C ILE A 51 2.47 6.09 -13.30
N TYR A 52 2.51 5.70 -12.02
CA TYR A 52 2.93 6.60 -10.95
C TYR A 52 4.39 7.03 -11.05
N ILE A 53 5.31 6.19 -11.54
CA ILE A 53 6.70 6.60 -11.82
C ILE A 53 6.70 7.81 -12.76
N TRP A 54 5.94 7.73 -13.85
CA TRP A 54 5.86 8.80 -14.83
C TRP A 54 5.19 10.06 -14.26
N LEU A 55 4.07 9.92 -13.50
CA LEU A 55 3.37 11.04 -12.88
C LEU A 55 4.26 11.77 -11.88
N PHE A 56 4.94 11.04 -10.99
CA PHE A 56 5.81 11.61 -9.97
C PHE A 56 7.09 12.22 -10.57
N ALA A 57 7.65 11.62 -11.61
CA ALA A 57 8.77 12.22 -12.34
C ALA A 57 8.38 13.57 -12.95
N ARG A 58 7.19 13.67 -13.56
CA ARG A 58 6.68 14.96 -14.08
C ARG A 58 6.40 15.98 -12.98
N ALA A 59 5.90 15.53 -11.84
CA ALA A 59 5.67 16.37 -10.66
C ALA A 59 6.96 16.76 -9.93
N ARG A 60 8.14 16.34 -10.41
CA ARG A 60 9.46 16.55 -9.77
C ARG A 60 9.54 15.98 -8.34
N LEU A 61 8.93 14.81 -8.15
CA LEU A 61 8.92 14.04 -6.90
C LEU A 61 9.80 12.78 -7.03
N PRO A 62 11.15 12.91 -7.06
CA PRO A 62 12.03 11.78 -7.38
C PRO A 62 11.97 10.66 -6.34
N MET A 63 11.76 10.96 -5.05
CA MET A 63 11.67 9.95 -4.01
C MET A 63 10.41 9.10 -4.17
N GLN A 64 9.28 9.72 -4.52
CA GLN A 64 8.03 8.98 -4.82
C GLN A 64 8.18 8.11 -6.07
N SER A 65 8.85 8.61 -7.11
CA SER A 65 9.18 7.81 -8.29
C SER A 65 10.04 6.59 -7.92
N LEU A 66 11.06 6.77 -7.07
CA LEU A 66 11.94 5.68 -6.62
C LEU A 66 11.16 4.64 -5.81
N LEU A 67 10.23 5.07 -4.96
CA LEU A 67 9.32 4.18 -4.24
C LEU A 67 8.52 3.28 -5.20
N GLN A 68 8.00 3.85 -6.28
CA GLN A 68 7.26 3.09 -7.28
C GLN A 68 8.14 2.09 -8.04
N VAL A 69 9.42 2.39 -8.26
CA VAL A 69 10.39 1.42 -8.82
C VAL A 69 10.50 0.18 -7.93
N TRP A 70 10.53 0.37 -6.61
CA TRP A 70 10.48 -0.76 -5.67
C TRP A 70 9.20 -1.59 -5.85
N TYR A 71 8.03 -0.95 -5.94
CA TYR A 71 6.76 -1.66 -6.14
C TYR A 71 6.73 -2.44 -7.44
N VAL A 72 7.30 -1.91 -8.54
CA VAL A 72 7.47 -2.67 -9.79
C VAL A 72 8.34 -3.91 -9.57
N GLY A 73 9.46 -3.78 -8.86
CA GLY A 73 10.34 -4.90 -8.54
C GLY A 73 9.61 -5.99 -7.73
N VAL A 74 8.86 -5.58 -6.69
CA VAL A 74 8.06 -6.52 -5.88
C VAL A 74 6.91 -7.13 -6.69
N ALA A 75 6.32 -6.39 -7.62
CA ALA A 75 5.27 -6.91 -8.50
C ALA A 75 5.80 -8.02 -9.41
N VAL A 76 6.97 -7.83 -10.02
CA VAL A 76 7.65 -8.88 -10.80
C VAL A 76 7.95 -10.11 -9.94
N PHE A 77 8.54 -9.91 -8.76
CA PHE A 77 8.83 -10.98 -7.81
C PHE A 77 7.55 -11.73 -7.39
N GLY A 78 6.50 -11.02 -7.02
CA GLY A 78 5.22 -11.58 -6.58
C GLY A 78 4.54 -12.35 -7.71
N PHE A 79 4.53 -11.82 -8.93
CA PHE A 79 3.97 -12.49 -10.10
C PHE A 79 4.66 -13.82 -10.38
N VAL A 80 6.00 -13.83 -10.44
CA VAL A 80 6.81 -15.05 -10.67
C VAL A 80 6.56 -16.05 -9.54
N ARG A 81 6.63 -15.61 -8.30
CA ARG A 81 6.44 -16.47 -7.15
C ARG A 81 5.05 -17.13 -7.13
N TRP A 82 4.00 -16.35 -7.34
CA TRP A 82 2.62 -16.85 -7.34
C TRP A 82 2.28 -17.67 -8.59
N SER A 83 3.13 -17.63 -9.62
CA SER A 83 2.99 -18.47 -10.81
C SER A 83 3.55 -19.88 -10.65
N HIS A 84 4.66 -20.04 -9.92
CA HIS A 84 5.36 -21.33 -9.79
C HIS A 84 4.79 -22.22 -8.68
N GLU A 85 4.24 -21.66 -7.61
CA GLU A 85 3.75 -22.41 -6.45
C GLU A 85 2.27 -22.81 -6.56
N GLY A 86 1.64 -22.66 -7.74
CA GLY A 86 0.23 -22.94 -7.99
C GLY A 86 -0.70 -22.01 -7.20
N THR A 87 -0.97 -22.31 -5.96
CA THR A 87 -1.59 -21.40 -4.99
C THR A 87 -0.56 -21.14 -3.89
N THR A 88 -0.04 -19.93 -3.78
CA THR A 88 0.92 -19.59 -2.73
C THR A 88 0.37 -19.96 -1.36
N ARG A 89 1.05 -20.88 -0.67
CA ARG A 89 0.64 -21.31 0.65
C ARG A 89 0.74 -20.15 1.62
N ILE A 90 -0.37 -19.83 2.30
CA ILE A 90 -0.37 -18.81 3.33
C ILE A 90 0.41 -19.33 4.53
N SER A 91 1.28 -18.49 5.07
CA SER A 91 2.11 -18.81 6.23
C SER A 91 2.19 -17.62 7.17
N LEU A 92 2.60 -17.89 8.41
CA LEU A 92 2.85 -16.83 9.39
C LEU A 92 4.31 -16.37 9.34
N LEU A 93 4.55 -15.14 9.71
CA LEU A 93 5.88 -14.61 9.95
C LEU A 93 6.28 -14.96 11.39
N SER A 94 7.53 -15.30 11.61
CA SER A 94 8.02 -15.53 12.98
C SER A 94 8.03 -14.23 13.79
N TRP A 95 7.88 -14.30 15.11
CA TRP A 95 8.01 -13.15 16.01
C TRP A 95 9.30 -12.37 15.78
N ARG A 96 10.42 -13.07 15.62
CA ARG A 96 11.72 -12.44 15.31
C ARG A 96 11.70 -11.69 13.98
N GLY A 97 10.97 -12.22 13.00
CA GLY A 97 10.77 -11.55 11.69
C GLY A 97 9.99 -10.26 11.83
N HIS A 98 8.95 -10.22 12.66
CA HIS A 98 8.21 -8.99 12.97
C HIS A 98 9.10 -7.95 13.62
N VAL A 99 9.81 -8.31 14.70
CA VAL A 99 10.71 -7.40 15.41
C VAL A 99 11.78 -6.86 14.47
N ALA A 100 12.45 -7.73 13.72
CA ALA A 100 13.51 -7.32 12.80
C ALA A 100 12.97 -6.42 11.66
N GLY A 101 11.83 -6.79 11.07
CA GLY A 101 11.22 -6.02 9.99
C GLY A 101 10.75 -4.64 10.44
N ILE A 102 10.07 -4.56 11.59
CA ILE A 102 9.63 -3.27 12.16
C ILE A 102 10.82 -2.42 12.56
N ALA A 103 11.81 -2.97 13.26
CA ALA A 103 12.99 -2.24 13.67
C ALA A 103 13.79 -1.69 12.47
N ALA A 104 14.02 -2.52 11.45
CA ALA A 104 14.69 -2.11 10.23
C ALA A 104 13.89 -1.01 9.49
N SER A 105 12.55 -1.15 9.42
CA SER A 105 11.68 -0.15 8.80
C SER A 105 11.73 1.19 9.55
N LEU A 106 11.66 1.17 10.87
CA LEU A 106 11.72 2.40 11.68
C LEU A 106 13.10 3.07 11.62
N LEU A 107 14.19 2.30 11.65
CA LEU A 107 15.54 2.84 11.48
C LEU A 107 15.72 3.53 10.12
N LEU A 108 15.25 2.87 9.05
CA LEU A 108 15.29 3.46 7.72
C LEU A 108 14.37 4.69 7.61
N ALA A 109 13.18 4.64 8.21
CA ALA A 109 12.25 5.77 8.25
C ALA A 109 12.86 6.99 8.96
N VAL A 110 13.56 6.79 10.08
CA VAL A 110 14.26 7.88 10.79
C VAL A 110 15.36 8.48 9.92
N ALA A 111 16.12 7.66 9.19
CA ALA A 111 17.15 8.15 8.28
C ALA A 111 16.54 8.99 7.14
N ILE A 112 15.45 8.50 6.52
CA ILE A 112 14.73 9.21 5.47
C ILE A 112 14.08 10.49 6.01
N ALA A 113 13.43 10.44 7.18
CA ALA A 113 12.78 11.60 7.77
C ALA A 113 13.77 12.73 8.08
N ARG A 114 14.97 12.40 8.56
CA ARG A 114 16.03 13.39 8.79
C ARG A 114 16.52 14.03 7.51
N PHE A 115 16.65 13.26 6.45
CA PHE A 115 17.00 13.78 5.13
C PHE A 115 15.88 14.67 4.57
N LEU A 116 14.63 14.24 4.62
CA LEU A 116 13.48 15.00 4.15
C LEU A 116 13.22 16.27 4.97
N ALA A 117 13.39 16.23 6.29
CA ALA A 117 13.19 17.40 7.17
C ALA A 117 14.18 18.54 6.85
N ALA A 118 15.35 18.22 6.29
CA ALA A 118 16.31 19.24 5.82
C ALA A 118 15.89 19.88 4.49
N GLU A 119 15.09 19.19 3.67
CA GLU A 119 14.77 19.57 2.30
C GLU A 119 13.28 19.94 2.08
N THR A 120 12.40 19.62 3.03
CA THR A 120 10.95 19.83 2.87
C THR A 120 10.29 20.45 4.11
N GLN A 121 9.20 21.19 3.89
CA GLN A 121 8.34 21.73 4.96
C GLN A 121 7.16 20.77 5.28
N ALA A 122 7.38 19.47 5.22
CA ALA A 122 6.34 18.48 5.52
C ALA A 122 5.83 18.64 6.96
N ALA A 123 4.52 18.61 7.16
CA ALA A 123 3.91 18.80 8.48
C ALA A 123 4.22 17.63 9.46
N TRP A 124 4.41 16.41 8.92
CA TRP A 124 4.59 15.18 9.70
C TRP A 124 5.68 14.26 9.11
N PRO A 125 6.94 14.74 8.92
CA PRO A 125 7.95 14.03 8.13
C PRO A 125 8.31 12.65 8.69
N HIS A 126 8.30 12.47 10.02
CA HIS A 126 8.57 11.18 10.65
C HIS A 126 7.45 10.18 10.46
N LEU A 127 6.19 10.62 10.53
CA LEU A 127 5.03 9.75 10.33
C LEU A 127 4.93 9.31 8.88
N ASP A 128 5.06 10.25 7.94
CA ASP A 128 5.06 10.01 6.51
C ASP A 128 6.17 9.04 6.08
N ALA A 129 7.41 9.25 6.54
CA ALA A 129 8.49 8.32 6.28
C ALA A 129 8.26 6.93 6.91
N SER A 130 7.61 6.86 8.08
CA SER A 130 7.35 5.59 8.77
C SER A 130 6.27 4.79 8.04
N THR A 131 5.16 5.42 7.63
CA THR A 131 4.11 4.75 6.86
C THR A 131 4.64 4.30 5.51
N MET A 132 5.42 5.14 4.82
CA MET A 132 6.06 4.80 3.55
C MET A 132 6.94 3.54 3.68
N VAL A 133 7.87 3.48 4.63
CA VAL A 133 8.80 2.34 4.74
C VAL A 133 8.08 1.09 5.23
N LEU A 134 7.11 1.21 6.15
CA LEU A 134 6.31 0.08 6.60
C LEU A 134 5.42 -0.48 5.49
N SER A 135 4.94 0.35 4.55
CA SER A 135 4.19 -0.13 3.38
C SER A 135 5.05 -0.97 2.42
N LEU A 136 6.36 -0.65 2.29
CA LEU A 136 7.31 -1.49 1.56
C LEU A 136 7.41 -2.88 2.20
N PHE A 137 7.52 -2.92 3.52
CA PHE A 137 7.58 -4.18 4.27
C PHE A 137 6.26 -4.96 4.15
N ALA A 138 5.11 -4.31 4.29
CA ALA A 138 3.80 -4.94 4.12
C ALA A 138 3.63 -5.53 2.72
N THR A 139 4.01 -4.81 1.66
CA THR A 139 3.97 -5.30 0.28
C THR A 139 4.88 -6.52 0.09
N TRP A 140 6.08 -6.49 0.68
CA TRP A 140 6.97 -7.64 0.69
C TRP A 140 6.34 -8.86 1.36
N LEU A 141 5.68 -8.68 2.52
CA LEU A 141 4.96 -9.75 3.21
C LEU A 141 3.81 -10.30 2.35
N THR A 142 3.09 -9.43 1.62
CA THR A 142 2.05 -9.84 0.65
C THR A 142 2.65 -10.76 -0.41
N ALA A 143 3.74 -10.36 -1.04
CA ALA A 143 4.43 -11.16 -2.07
C ALA A 143 4.94 -12.50 -1.53
N ARG A 144 5.31 -12.56 -0.24
CA ARG A 144 5.74 -13.78 0.46
C ARG A 144 4.56 -14.63 0.95
N GLY A 145 3.32 -14.21 0.76
CA GLY A 145 2.12 -14.93 1.23
C GLY A 145 2.01 -14.99 2.76
N LYS A 146 2.46 -13.96 3.45
CA LYS A 146 2.36 -13.86 4.92
C LYS A 146 1.01 -13.30 5.32
N LEU A 147 0.26 -14.03 6.19
CA LEU A 147 -1.08 -13.62 6.63
C LEU A 147 -1.10 -12.22 7.24
N GLU A 148 -0.08 -11.92 8.03
CA GLU A 148 0.02 -10.69 8.80
C GLU A 148 0.22 -9.43 7.93
N ASN A 149 0.49 -9.58 6.63
CA ASN A 149 0.53 -8.44 5.73
C ASN A 149 -0.72 -7.57 5.84
N TRP A 150 -1.89 -8.21 5.95
CA TRP A 150 -3.18 -7.52 6.06
C TRP A 150 -3.31 -6.71 7.36
N LEU A 151 -2.73 -7.18 8.47
CA LEU A 151 -2.72 -6.42 9.72
C LEU A 151 -1.87 -5.15 9.59
N TYR A 152 -0.73 -5.23 8.88
CA TYR A 152 0.06 -4.04 8.57
C TYR A 152 -0.74 -3.05 7.72
N TRP A 153 -1.42 -3.52 6.68
CA TRP A 153 -2.26 -2.67 5.84
C TRP A 153 -3.41 -2.02 6.62
N ILE A 154 -4.10 -2.76 7.49
CA ILE A 154 -5.16 -2.21 8.35
C ILE A 154 -4.64 -1.03 9.19
N VAL A 155 -3.46 -1.18 9.80
CA VAL A 155 -2.86 -0.11 10.62
C VAL A 155 -2.42 1.06 9.73
N LEU A 156 -1.74 0.78 8.63
CA LEU A 156 -1.24 1.80 7.70
C LEU A 156 -2.37 2.61 7.08
N ASP A 157 -3.40 1.95 6.56
CA ASP A 157 -4.54 2.61 5.94
C ASP A 157 -5.32 3.48 6.95
N ALA A 158 -5.44 3.04 8.21
CA ALA A 158 -6.06 3.84 9.26
C ALA A 158 -5.24 5.11 9.59
N VAL A 159 -3.92 4.98 9.67
CA VAL A 159 -3.01 6.11 9.93
C VAL A 159 -3.02 7.08 8.75
N GLU A 160 -2.95 6.58 7.52
CA GLU A 160 -2.98 7.40 6.30
C GLU A 160 -4.35 8.11 6.15
N ALA A 161 -5.46 7.43 6.41
CA ALA A 161 -6.78 8.05 6.39
C ALA A 161 -6.86 9.23 7.37
N TRP A 162 -6.35 9.06 8.59
CA TRP A 162 -6.28 10.13 9.56
C TRP A 162 -5.35 11.27 9.10
N LEU A 163 -4.16 10.93 8.61
CA LEU A 163 -3.14 11.90 8.16
C LEU A 163 -3.67 12.80 7.04
N TYR A 164 -4.30 12.20 6.02
CA TYR A 164 -4.86 12.94 4.90
C TYR A 164 -6.10 13.75 5.30
N ALA A 165 -6.94 13.23 6.19
CA ALA A 165 -8.05 14.00 6.75
C ALA A 165 -7.56 15.24 7.52
N ALA A 166 -6.52 15.11 8.34
CA ALA A 166 -5.91 16.21 9.08
C ALA A 166 -5.30 17.29 8.15
N GLN A 167 -4.85 16.90 6.95
CA GLN A 167 -4.33 17.81 5.92
C GLN A 167 -5.45 18.41 5.04
N GLY A 168 -6.72 18.05 5.26
CA GLY A 168 -7.85 18.51 4.46
C GLY A 168 -8.00 17.79 3.12
N LEU A 169 -7.21 16.75 2.86
CA LEU A 169 -7.25 15.93 1.64
C LEU A 169 -8.33 14.84 1.76
N ILE A 170 -9.58 15.27 1.83
CA ILE A 170 -10.73 14.42 2.17
C ILE A 170 -10.96 13.29 1.18
N PHE A 171 -10.75 13.52 -0.12
CA PHE A 171 -10.89 12.48 -1.14
C PHE A 171 -9.87 11.36 -0.94
N THR A 172 -8.61 11.70 -0.69
CA THR A 172 -7.56 10.73 -0.40
C THR A 172 -7.82 9.99 0.91
N ALA A 173 -8.24 10.70 1.96
CA ALA A 173 -8.62 10.07 3.22
C ALA A 173 -9.75 9.04 3.04
N PHE A 174 -10.76 9.36 2.24
CA PHE A 174 -11.83 8.42 1.91
C PHE A 174 -11.32 7.18 1.16
N LEU A 175 -10.39 7.34 0.23
CA LEU A 175 -9.77 6.22 -0.48
C LEU A 175 -9.06 5.26 0.50
N PHE A 176 -8.33 5.79 1.49
CA PHE A 176 -7.68 4.97 2.51
C PHE A 176 -8.68 4.27 3.45
N LEU A 177 -9.85 4.86 3.71
CA LEU A 177 -10.94 4.15 4.40
C LEU A 177 -11.47 2.98 3.57
N VAL A 178 -11.55 3.12 2.25
CA VAL A 178 -11.91 2.00 1.36
C VAL A 178 -10.83 0.90 1.41
N TYR A 179 -9.55 1.25 1.36
CA TYR A 179 -8.45 0.28 1.52
C TYR A 179 -8.50 -0.42 2.88
N LEU A 180 -8.76 0.28 3.97
CA LEU A 180 -8.93 -0.29 5.31
C LEU A 180 -10.01 -1.38 5.35
N VAL A 181 -11.16 -1.12 4.71
CA VAL A 181 -12.25 -2.11 4.60
C VAL A 181 -11.77 -3.32 3.79
N ILE A 182 -11.15 -3.10 2.63
CA ILE A 182 -10.65 -4.18 1.76
C ILE A 182 -9.58 -5.00 2.49
N ALA A 183 -8.65 -4.37 3.20
CA ALA A 183 -7.61 -5.04 3.99
C ALA A 183 -8.22 -5.92 5.11
N SER A 184 -9.26 -5.42 5.77
CA SER A 184 -9.99 -6.19 6.80
C SER A 184 -10.67 -7.43 6.21
N VAL A 185 -11.31 -7.32 5.05
CA VAL A 185 -11.89 -8.46 4.32
C VAL A 185 -10.78 -9.43 3.87
N GLY A 186 -9.68 -8.91 3.34
CA GLY A 186 -8.51 -9.70 2.92
C GLY A 186 -7.93 -10.53 4.07
N PHE A 187 -7.81 -9.94 5.26
CA PHE A 187 -7.38 -10.65 6.46
C PHE A 187 -8.31 -11.82 6.81
N VAL A 188 -9.62 -11.60 6.77
CA VAL A 188 -10.62 -12.65 7.07
C VAL A 188 -10.51 -13.80 6.05
N GLU A 189 -10.42 -13.49 4.76
CA GLU A 189 -10.34 -14.51 3.70
C GLU A 189 -9.04 -15.31 3.77
N TRP A 190 -7.91 -14.66 4.01
CA TRP A 190 -6.63 -15.34 4.18
C TRP A 190 -6.59 -16.17 5.46
N SER A 191 -7.20 -15.69 6.55
CA SER A 191 -7.31 -16.43 7.80
C SER A 191 -8.11 -17.72 7.63
N LYS A 192 -9.26 -17.69 6.93
CA LYS A 192 -10.05 -18.86 6.59
C LYS A 192 -9.22 -19.87 5.80
N THR A 193 -8.50 -19.39 4.79
CA THR A 193 -7.67 -20.23 3.93
C THR A 193 -6.50 -20.84 4.71
N TYR A 194 -5.83 -20.06 5.56
CA TYR A 194 -4.75 -20.54 6.42
C TYR A 194 -5.22 -21.67 7.35
N ARG A 195 -6.38 -21.49 8.00
CA ARG A 195 -6.98 -22.54 8.86
C ARG A 195 -7.27 -23.82 8.08
N ARG A 196 -7.83 -23.72 6.87
CA ARG A 196 -8.07 -24.91 6.03
C ARG A 196 -6.79 -25.64 5.64
N GLN A 197 -5.69 -24.93 5.42
CA GLN A 197 -4.39 -25.49 5.09
C GLN A 197 -3.70 -26.20 6.27
N THR A 198 -4.08 -25.88 7.52
CA THR A 198 -3.46 -26.42 8.73
C THR A 198 -4.24 -27.58 9.34
N VAL A 199 -5.53 -27.75 8.98
CA VAL A 199 -6.42 -28.79 9.53
C VAL A 199 -6.57 -29.97 8.55
N GLY A 200 -6.23 -29.82 7.28
CA GLY A 200 -6.18 -30.88 6.28
C GLY A 200 -4.75 -31.36 6.03
#